data_b31b8ac95a462208fe7b23478ea93046
#
_entry.id   b31b8ac95a462208fe7b23478ea93046
#
_cell.length_a   1.000
_cell.length_b   1.000
_cell.length_c   1.000
_cell.angle_alpha   90.00
_cell.angle_beta   90.00
_cell.angle_gamma   90.00
#
_symmetry.space_group_name_H-M   'P 1'
#
loop_
_entity.id
_entity.type
_entity.pdbx_description
1 polymer ?
#
loop_
_entity_poly.entity_id
_entity_poly.type
_entity_poly.pdbx_seq_one_letter_code
_entity_poly.pdbx_strand_id
1 'polypeptide(L)'
;MYIGTEEQRKKRLKELEKLNKESEPEPKNNGPFTQVYQKGWERIRELSKDKQGVVAIPLYSFLAEHIDPSCGAVVADQQFLADKLGVSRSTIKRWLNYLESKNALVRIPVAGKVCAYALDPHEVWKGYNTSKNYAAFVTKTLVNKDGDIQRRIIAMFSN
;
A
#
# COMPACT_ATOMS: atom_id res chain seq x y z
N MET A 1 -1.98 -54.39 19.67
CA MET A 1 -2.99 -53.42 20.11
C MET A 1 -2.57 -52.83 21.45
N TYR A 2 -2.12 -51.61 21.49
CA TYR A 2 -1.63 -50.98 22.69
C TYR A 2 -2.83 -50.38 23.44
N ILE A 3 -3.23 -50.97 24.54
CA ILE A 3 -4.30 -50.45 25.41
C ILE A 3 -3.64 -49.59 26.47
N GLY A 4 -3.29 -48.36 26.13
CA GLY A 4 -2.85 -47.38 27.10
C GLY A 4 -4.05 -46.76 27.84
N THR A 5 -3.89 -46.43 29.10
CA THR A 5 -4.88 -45.71 29.91
C THR A 5 -5.20 -44.34 29.24
N GLU A 6 -6.38 -43.81 29.53
CA GLU A 6 -6.84 -42.53 28.96
C GLU A 6 -5.87 -41.37 29.26
N GLU A 7 -5.19 -41.40 30.39
CA GLU A 7 -4.12 -40.48 30.77
C GLU A 7 -2.89 -40.57 29.84
N GLN A 8 -2.48 -41.79 29.50
CA GLN A 8 -1.37 -42.01 28.56
C GLN A 8 -1.70 -41.54 27.15
N ARG A 9 -2.97 -41.67 26.71
CA ARG A 9 -3.44 -41.12 25.43
C ARG A 9 -3.41 -39.57 25.43
N LYS A 10 -3.88 -38.94 26.52
CA LYS A 10 -3.84 -37.47 26.66
C LYS A 10 -2.42 -36.91 26.67
N LYS A 11 -1.51 -37.63 27.35
CA LYS A 11 -0.08 -37.25 27.39
C LYS A 11 0.56 -37.34 26.02
N ARG A 12 0.27 -38.39 25.25
CA ARG A 12 0.81 -38.60 23.91
C ARG A 12 0.24 -37.62 22.89
N LEU A 13 -1.04 -37.26 23.01
CA LEU A 13 -1.65 -36.22 22.21
C LEU A 13 -0.99 -34.84 22.44
N LYS A 14 -0.75 -34.49 23.71
CA LYS A 14 -0.05 -33.23 24.04
C LYS A 14 1.41 -33.23 23.58
N GLU A 15 2.10 -34.36 23.59
CA GLU A 15 3.46 -34.46 23.03
C GLU A 15 3.46 -34.36 21.51
N LEU A 16 2.47 -34.93 20.79
CA LEU A 16 2.31 -34.81 19.36
C LEU A 16 1.94 -33.38 18.94
N GLU A 17 1.07 -32.72 19.72
CA GLU A 17 0.73 -31.31 19.49
C GLU A 17 1.93 -30.38 19.71
N LYS A 18 2.79 -30.68 20.68
CA LYS A 18 4.05 -29.98 20.93
C LYS A 18 5.03 -30.16 19.77
N LEU A 19 5.21 -31.41 19.33
CA LEU A 19 6.07 -31.75 18.20
C LEU A 19 5.58 -31.11 16.87
N ASN A 20 4.27 -31.06 16.65
CA ASN A 20 3.70 -30.38 15.49
C ASN A 20 3.89 -28.85 15.55
N LYS A 21 3.78 -28.24 16.73
CA LYS A 21 4.07 -26.79 16.90
C LYS A 21 5.55 -26.46 16.73
N GLU A 22 6.45 -27.37 17.13
CA GLU A 22 7.89 -27.21 16.94
C GLU A 22 8.35 -27.53 15.50
N SER A 23 7.53 -28.26 14.72
CA SER A 23 7.81 -28.59 13.31
C SER A 23 7.16 -27.65 12.29
N GLU A 24 6.23 -26.79 12.71
CA GLU A 24 5.77 -25.70 11.84
C GLU A 24 6.92 -24.67 11.73
N PRO A 25 7.48 -24.46 10.52
CA PRO A 25 8.44 -23.39 10.36
C PRO A 25 7.75 -22.09 10.79
N GLU A 26 8.35 -21.40 11.76
CA GLU A 26 7.92 -20.03 12.08
C GLU A 26 7.73 -19.26 10.75
N PRO A 27 6.61 -18.57 10.52
CA PRO A 27 6.41 -17.81 9.32
C PRO A 27 7.61 -16.87 9.21
N LYS A 28 8.51 -17.14 8.26
CA LYS A 28 9.67 -16.30 8.01
C LYS A 28 9.14 -14.92 7.76
N ASN A 29 9.39 -14.02 8.69
CA ASN A 29 9.06 -12.62 8.51
C ASN A 29 9.93 -12.11 7.34
N ASN A 30 9.32 -12.02 6.17
CA ASN A 30 10.01 -11.55 4.96
C ASN A 30 10.39 -10.06 5.04
N GLY A 31 10.20 -9.43 6.20
CA GLY A 31 10.40 -8.00 6.37
C GLY A 31 9.27 -7.16 5.74
N PRO A 32 9.38 -5.84 5.80
CA PRO A 32 8.40 -4.95 5.20
C PRO A 32 8.45 -5.05 3.67
N PHE A 33 7.31 -5.24 3.01
CA PHE A 33 7.20 -5.30 1.55
C PHE A 33 5.92 -4.64 1.07
N THR A 34 5.94 -4.21 -0.18
CA THR A 34 4.75 -3.72 -0.88
C THR A 34 4.39 -4.72 -1.98
N GLN A 35 3.13 -5.11 -2.04
CA GLN A 35 2.60 -5.95 -3.10
C GLN A 35 2.38 -5.09 -4.34
N VAL A 36 2.94 -5.49 -5.48
CA VAL A 36 2.69 -4.87 -6.78
C VAL A 36 1.89 -5.86 -7.62
N TYR A 37 0.67 -5.48 -7.95
CA TYR A 37 -0.23 -6.28 -8.77
C TYR A 37 0.08 -6.10 -10.26
N GLN A 38 -0.57 -6.89 -11.10
CA GLN A 38 -0.42 -6.78 -12.56
C GLN A 38 -0.69 -5.35 -13.05
N LYS A 39 -1.75 -4.71 -12.57
CA LYS A 39 -2.06 -3.31 -12.88
C LYS A 39 -0.97 -2.32 -12.44
N GLY A 40 -0.28 -2.60 -11.34
CA GLY A 40 0.85 -1.79 -10.88
C GLY A 40 2.04 -1.86 -11.82
N TRP A 41 2.36 -3.05 -12.33
CA TRP A 41 3.39 -3.21 -13.36
C TRP A 41 3.02 -2.55 -14.69
N GLU A 42 1.74 -2.62 -15.08
CA GLU A 42 1.20 -1.90 -16.25
C GLU A 42 1.35 -0.39 -16.08
N ARG A 43 1.05 0.14 -14.89
CA ARG A 43 1.25 1.55 -14.54
C ARG A 43 2.69 2.00 -14.72
N ILE A 44 3.63 1.24 -14.20
CA ILE A 44 5.07 1.53 -14.31
C ILE A 44 5.49 1.55 -15.78
N ARG A 45 5.06 0.59 -16.59
CA ARG A 45 5.33 0.56 -18.03
C ARG A 45 4.71 1.74 -18.76
N GLU A 46 3.49 2.14 -18.40
CA GLU A 46 2.83 3.31 -18.98
C GLU A 46 3.58 4.61 -18.67
N LEU A 47 3.98 4.81 -17.41
CA LEU A 47 4.82 5.96 -17.03
C LEU A 47 6.15 5.99 -17.77
N SER A 48 6.72 4.81 -18.06
CA SER A 48 8.01 4.70 -18.76
C SER A 48 7.97 5.10 -20.24
N LYS A 49 6.81 5.25 -20.83
CA LYS A 49 6.66 5.66 -22.24
C LYS A 49 6.90 7.15 -22.49
N ASP A 50 6.83 7.96 -21.45
CA ASP A 50 6.92 9.41 -21.50
C ASP A 50 8.11 9.88 -20.65
N LYS A 51 8.84 10.88 -21.13
CA LYS A 51 9.99 11.47 -20.42
C LYS A 51 9.59 12.02 -19.04
N GLN A 52 8.43 12.63 -18.93
CA GLN A 52 7.92 13.14 -17.65
C GLN A 52 7.56 11.97 -16.70
N GLY A 53 7.05 10.89 -17.23
CA GLY A 53 6.74 9.70 -16.46
C GLY A 53 7.99 9.01 -15.93
N VAL A 54 9.01 8.85 -16.75
CA VAL A 54 10.29 8.23 -16.35
C VAL A 54 10.90 8.95 -15.15
N VAL A 55 10.95 10.27 -15.15
CA VAL A 55 11.52 11.04 -14.03
C VAL A 55 10.61 11.07 -12.79
N ALA A 56 9.32 10.80 -12.94
CA ALA A 56 8.37 10.73 -11.82
C ALA A 56 8.28 9.33 -11.17
N ILE A 57 8.80 8.28 -11.81
CA ILE A 57 8.81 6.91 -11.26
C ILE A 57 9.47 6.83 -9.88
N PRO A 58 10.60 7.50 -9.58
CA PRO A 58 11.17 7.50 -8.24
C PRO A 58 10.21 7.97 -7.16
N LEU A 59 9.41 9.00 -7.43
CA LEU A 59 8.39 9.46 -6.50
C LEU A 59 7.25 8.43 -6.35
N TYR A 60 6.75 7.88 -7.44
CA TYR A 60 5.72 6.85 -7.40
C TYR A 60 6.18 5.62 -6.61
N SER A 61 7.41 5.14 -6.85
CA SER A 61 7.96 4.00 -6.13
C SER A 61 8.21 4.29 -4.65
N PHE A 62 8.66 5.49 -4.31
CA PHE A 62 8.81 5.92 -2.92
C PHE A 62 7.47 5.95 -2.17
N LEU A 63 6.43 6.50 -2.79
CA LEU A 63 5.09 6.49 -2.21
C LEU A 63 4.57 5.05 -2.05
N ALA A 64 4.73 4.19 -3.06
CA ALA A 64 4.32 2.79 -3.00
C ALA A 64 5.02 2.02 -1.87
N GLU A 65 6.29 2.30 -1.62
CA GLU A 65 7.07 1.71 -0.52
C GLU A 65 6.53 2.14 0.85
N HIS A 66 6.02 3.36 1.00
CA HIS A 66 5.67 3.98 2.28
C HIS A 66 4.16 4.11 2.54
N ILE A 67 3.31 3.56 1.69
CA ILE A 67 1.86 3.60 1.93
C ILE A 67 1.51 2.94 3.27
N ASP A 68 0.56 3.55 3.97
CA ASP A 68 -0.02 2.98 5.17
C ASP A 68 -0.90 1.77 4.83
N PRO A 69 -0.72 0.61 5.48
CA PRO A 69 -1.51 -0.60 5.18
C PRO A 69 -3.00 -0.47 5.53
N SER A 70 -3.39 0.55 6.28
CA SER A 70 -4.81 0.79 6.61
C SER A 70 -5.54 1.62 5.57
N CYS A 71 -4.87 2.57 4.91
CA CYS A 71 -5.53 3.51 4.01
C CYS A 71 -4.91 3.60 2.60
N GLY A 72 -3.76 2.98 2.36
CA GLY A 72 -3.08 3.03 1.06
C GLY A 72 -2.58 4.42 0.67
N ALA A 73 -2.30 5.28 1.64
CA ALA A 73 -1.84 6.64 1.43
C ALA A 73 -0.57 6.95 2.21
N VAL A 74 0.16 7.95 1.74
CA VAL A 74 1.31 8.56 2.45
C VAL A 74 0.94 9.97 2.85
N VAL A 75 1.11 10.30 4.12
CA VAL A 75 0.88 11.66 4.63
C VAL A 75 2.21 12.37 4.76
N ALA A 76 2.43 13.40 3.97
CA ALA A 76 3.67 14.14 3.94
C ALA A 76 3.48 15.57 3.40
N ASP A 77 4.44 16.44 3.68
CA ASP A 77 4.59 17.68 2.91
C ASP A 77 5.55 17.51 1.73
N GLN A 78 5.50 18.44 0.80
CA GLN A 78 6.32 18.36 -0.42
C GLN A 78 7.82 18.57 -0.12
N GLN A 79 8.16 19.31 0.93
CA GLN A 79 9.56 19.52 1.32
C GLN A 79 10.16 18.23 1.87
N PHE A 80 9.41 17.49 2.69
CA PHE A 80 9.84 16.19 3.17
C PHE A 80 10.12 15.21 2.02
N LEU A 81 9.25 15.15 1.03
CA LEU A 81 9.43 14.31 -0.16
C LEU A 81 10.66 14.75 -0.97
N ALA A 82 10.86 16.06 -1.13
CA ALA A 82 12.02 16.62 -1.81
C ALA A 82 13.32 16.23 -1.12
N ASP A 83 13.39 16.35 0.21
CA ASP A 83 14.56 16.01 1.00
C ASP A 83 14.88 14.49 0.91
N LYS A 84 13.85 13.65 0.96
CA LYS A 84 14.01 12.19 0.86
C LYS A 84 14.49 11.73 -0.51
N LEU A 85 14.04 12.39 -1.58
CA LEU A 85 14.40 12.02 -2.95
C LEU A 85 15.59 12.82 -3.51
N GLY A 86 16.13 13.76 -2.73
CA GLY A 86 17.30 14.55 -3.11
C GLY A 86 17.03 15.49 -4.30
N VAL A 87 15.82 16.03 -4.40
CA VAL A 87 15.39 16.95 -5.45
C VAL A 87 14.80 18.23 -4.86
N SER A 88 14.55 19.25 -5.71
CA SER A 88 13.90 20.47 -5.25
C SER A 88 12.39 20.26 -5.01
N ARG A 89 11.82 21.10 -4.14
CA ARG A 89 10.37 21.11 -3.89
C ARG A 89 9.57 21.38 -5.19
N SER A 90 10.06 22.25 -6.06
CA SER A 90 9.42 22.53 -7.34
C SER A 90 9.42 21.29 -8.26
N THR A 91 10.45 20.47 -8.22
CA THR A 91 10.50 19.20 -8.94
C THR A 91 9.44 18.22 -8.40
N ILE A 92 9.34 18.08 -7.07
CA ILE A 92 8.28 17.25 -6.44
C ILE A 92 6.90 17.73 -6.87
N LYS A 93 6.64 19.04 -6.82
CA LYS A 93 5.35 19.61 -7.24
C LYS A 93 5.03 19.23 -8.70
N ARG A 94 5.99 19.33 -9.59
CA ARG A 94 5.85 18.98 -11.00
C ARG A 94 5.56 17.49 -11.19
N TRP A 95 6.27 16.62 -10.47
CA TRP A 95 6.05 15.17 -10.52
C TRP A 95 4.69 14.78 -9.95
N LEU A 96 4.29 15.37 -8.82
CA LEU A 96 2.96 15.14 -8.23
C LEU A 96 1.85 15.56 -9.19
N ASN A 97 1.96 16.72 -9.83
CA ASN A 97 0.99 17.19 -10.81
C ASN A 97 0.89 16.24 -12.01
N TYR A 98 2.03 15.74 -12.47
CA TYR A 98 2.07 14.78 -13.57
C TYR A 98 1.40 13.44 -13.19
N LEU A 99 1.78 12.86 -12.05
CA LEU A 99 1.21 11.60 -11.56
C LEU A 99 -0.31 11.72 -11.30
N GLU A 100 -0.74 12.84 -10.77
CA GLU A 100 -2.16 13.13 -10.56
C GLU A 100 -2.91 13.27 -11.90
N SER A 101 -2.33 13.92 -12.90
CA SER A 101 -2.90 14.04 -14.25
C SER A 101 -3.07 12.69 -14.96
N LYS A 102 -2.24 11.72 -14.62
CA LYS A 102 -2.31 10.33 -15.12
C LYS A 102 -3.16 9.41 -14.26
N ASN A 103 -3.83 9.93 -13.23
CA ASN A 103 -4.57 9.15 -12.24
C ASN A 103 -3.73 8.09 -11.52
N ALA A 104 -2.42 8.32 -11.43
CA ALA A 104 -1.52 7.42 -10.68
C ALA A 104 -1.60 7.64 -9.17
N LEU A 105 -2.04 8.81 -8.73
CA LEU A 105 -2.30 9.13 -7.33
C LEU A 105 -3.44 10.13 -7.19
N VAL A 106 -3.97 10.22 -5.97
CA VAL A 106 -4.91 11.26 -5.54
C VAL A 106 -4.30 12.04 -4.41
N ARG A 107 -4.29 13.36 -4.53
CA ARG A 107 -3.80 14.27 -3.49
C ARG A 107 -4.98 14.77 -2.68
N ILE A 108 -4.91 14.58 -1.36
CA ILE A 108 -5.94 14.97 -0.40
C ILE A 108 -5.31 15.95 0.59
N PRO A 109 -5.69 17.24 0.61
CA PRO A 109 -5.25 18.17 1.62
C PRO A 109 -5.67 17.71 3.02
N VAL A 110 -4.73 17.67 3.96
CA VAL A 110 -4.99 17.27 5.35
C VAL A 110 -4.96 18.49 6.27
N ALA A 111 -3.83 19.19 6.34
CA ALA A 111 -3.67 20.39 7.13
C ALA A 111 -2.50 21.22 6.62
N GLY A 112 -2.67 22.52 6.42
CA GLY A 112 -1.61 23.42 5.99
C GLY A 112 -0.93 22.97 4.68
N LYS A 113 0.36 22.66 4.76
CA LYS A 113 1.16 22.17 3.61
C LYS A 113 1.19 20.63 3.49
N VAL A 114 0.55 19.92 4.41
CA VAL A 114 0.52 18.45 4.46
C VAL A 114 -0.63 17.91 3.66
N CYS A 115 -0.33 16.95 2.79
CA CYS A 115 -1.31 16.20 2.01
C CYS A 115 -1.19 14.70 2.26
N ALA A 116 -2.28 13.99 2.07
CA ALA A 116 -2.28 12.55 1.90
C ALA A 116 -2.21 12.23 0.39
N TYR A 117 -1.27 11.38 0.02
CA TYR A 117 -1.09 10.89 -1.35
C TYR A 117 -1.56 9.45 -1.42
N ALA A 118 -2.76 9.24 -1.95
CA ALA A 118 -3.36 7.92 -2.07
C ALA A 118 -3.03 7.28 -3.40
N LEU A 119 -2.56 6.04 -3.38
CA LEU A 119 -2.33 5.21 -4.56
C LEU A 119 -3.50 4.24 -4.76
N ASP A 120 -3.66 3.75 -5.98
CA ASP A 120 -4.69 2.76 -6.29
C ASP A 120 -4.35 1.42 -5.64
N PRO A 121 -5.20 0.90 -4.73
CA PRO A 121 -4.98 -0.38 -4.06
C PRO A 121 -4.95 -1.57 -5.01
N HIS A 122 -5.47 -1.44 -6.25
CA HIS A 122 -5.41 -2.46 -7.28
C HIS A 122 -4.05 -2.47 -8.02
N GLU A 123 -3.27 -1.42 -7.88
CA GLU A 123 -1.91 -1.33 -8.41
C GLU A 123 -0.87 -1.75 -7.37
N VAL A 124 -0.92 -1.16 -6.18
CA VAL A 124 0.01 -1.42 -5.07
C VAL A 124 -0.72 -1.49 -3.73
N TRP A 125 -0.31 -2.43 -2.88
CA TRP A 125 -0.92 -2.61 -1.58
C TRP A 125 0.04 -3.19 -0.54
N LYS A 126 -0.14 -2.85 0.73
CA LYS A 126 0.68 -3.32 1.85
C LYS A 126 -0.06 -4.21 2.83
N GLY A 127 -1.36 -4.12 2.91
CA GLY A 127 -2.18 -4.82 3.88
C GLY A 127 -2.79 -6.12 3.37
N TYR A 128 -3.68 -6.69 4.17
CA TYR A 128 -4.51 -7.83 3.77
C TYR A 128 -5.52 -7.40 2.69
N ASN A 129 -5.95 -8.35 1.88
CA ASN A 129 -6.86 -8.09 0.79
C ASN A 129 -8.21 -7.50 1.25
N THR A 130 -8.68 -7.86 2.44
CA THR A 130 -9.91 -7.35 3.05
C THR A 130 -9.85 -5.87 3.42
N SER A 131 -8.66 -5.32 3.68
CA SER A 131 -8.51 -3.91 4.06
C SER A 131 -8.56 -2.93 2.88
N LYS A 132 -8.49 -3.41 1.63
CA LYS A 132 -8.59 -2.56 0.43
C LYS A 132 -9.92 -1.81 0.32
N ASN A 133 -11.01 -2.51 0.58
CA ASN A 133 -12.35 -1.90 0.53
C ASN A 133 -12.54 -0.86 1.63
N TYR A 134 -11.97 -1.11 2.80
CA TYR A 134 -11.97 -0.15 3.89
C TYR A 134 -11.15 1.09 3.55
N ALA A 135 -9.97 0.93 2.97
CA ALA A 135 -9.14 2.04 2.51
C ALA A 135 -9.87 2.92 1.48
N ALA A 136 -10.54 2.30 0.51
CA ALA A 136 -11.34 3.01 -0.48
C ALA A 136 -12.50 3.78 0.17
N PHE A 137 -13.16 3.19 1.18
CA PHE A 137 -14.22 3.83 1.94
C PHE A 137 -13.71 5.03 2.75
N VAL A 138 -12.62 4.87 3.49
CA VAL A 138 -12.01 5.94 4.29
C VAL A 138 -11.59 7.09 3.40
N THR A 139 -10.96 6.81 2.28
CA THR A 139 -10.55 7.83 1.31
C THR A 139 -11.76 8.59 0.76
N LYS A 140 -12.82 7.90 0.40
CA LYS A 140 -14.10 8.51 -0.03
C LYS A 140 -14.71 9.41 1.05
N THR A 141 -14.66 8.98 2.31
CA THR A 141 -15.22 9.74 3.44
C THR A 141 -14.44 11.00 3.75
N LEU A 142 -13.11 10.93 3.70
CA LEU A 142 -12.23 12.09 3.92
C LEU A 142 -12.37 13.16 2.83
N VAL A 143 -12.77 12.77 1.64
CA VAL A 143 -12.83 13.62 0.45
C VAL A 143 -14.24 14.15 0.15
N ASN A 144 -15.23 13.76 0.90
CA ASN A 144 -16.66 14.09 0.66
C ASN A 144 -16.99 15.61 0.67
N LYS A 145 -16.00 16.48 0.84
CA LYS A 145 -16.15 17.93 0.81
C LYS A 145 -15.83 18.56 -0.55
N ASP A 146 -15.22 17.80 -1.47
CA ASP A 146 -14.79 18.33 -2.78
C ASP A 146 -15.17 17.34 -3.89
N GLY A 147 -16.18 17.68 -4.68
CA GLY A 147 -16.76 16.79 -5.69
C GLY A 147 -15.79 16.34 -6.81
N ASP A 148 -14.74 17.12 -7.09
CA ASP A 148 -13.75 16.77 -8.12
C ASP A 148 -12.80 15.66 -7.63
N ILE A 149 -12.40 15.72 -6.37
CA ILE A 149 -11.56 14.68 -5.76
C ILE A 149 -12.36 13.38 -5.65
N GLN A 150 -13.64 13.46 -5.30
CA GLN A 150 -14.53 12.31 -5.26
C GLN A 150 -14.65 11.60 -6.61
N ARG A 151 -14.75 12.34 -7.71
CA ARG A 151 -14.79 11.74 -9.06
C ARG A 151 -13.49 11.03 -9.42
N ARG A 152 -12.34 11.60 -9.08
CA ARG A 152 -11.03 11.00 -9.32
C ARG A 152 -10.85 9.71 -8.53
N ILE A 153 -11.25 9.70 -7.26
CA ILE A 153 -11.23 8.49 -6.43
C ILE A 153 -12.13 7.41 -6.99
N ILE A 154 -13.35 7.75 -7.41
CA ILE A 154 -14.26 6.79 -8.05
C ILE A 154 -13.61 6.23 -9.32
N ALA A 155 -12.97 7.05 -10.14
CA ALA A 155 -12.28 6.61 -11.33
C ALA A 155 -11.11 5.65 -11.03
N MET A 156 -10.36 5.88 -9.94
CA MET A 156 -9.27 4.99 -9.51
C MET A 156 -9.79 3.65 -8.97
N PHE A 157 -10.89 3.65 -8.25
CA PHE A 157 -11.41 2.45 -7.56
C PHE A 157 -12.54 1.72 -8.30
N SER A 158 -12.95 2.19 -9.48
CA SER A 158 -14.09 1.63 -10.25
C SER A 158 -13.73 0.49 -11.20
N ASN A 159 -12.45 0.11 -11.27
CA ASN A 159 -11.98 -0.95 -12.19
C ASN A 159 -11.70 -2.26 -11.46
#